data_19b97985434f6e488f17b158f2f3a9f1
#
_entry.id   19b97985434f6e488f17b158f2f3a9f1
#
_cell.length_a   1.000
_cell.length_b   1.000
_cell.length_c   1.000
_cell.angle_alpha   90.00
_cell.angle_beta   90.00
_cell.angle_gamma   90.00
#
_symmetry.space_group_name_H-M   'P 1'
#
loop_
_entity.id
_entity.type
_entity.pdbx_description
1 polymer ?
#
loop_
_entity_poly.entity_id
_entity_poly.type
_entity_poly.pdbx_seq_one_letter_code
_entity_poly.pdbx_strand_id
1 'polypeptide(L)'
;DAQDRWRIRWWMKFMDQWLAPSFSMFGWKYFVGPNALASHGKEKLEEAINRIPLPERQVAWRKAIYGLFSEEEMAESGRRIGVGVQMLEAELGKREWLASDQYSLADVNGFNLAYAMPLSQPHLSNDEVTPNIMRWLRAIYRRPATRECWKLGRTAMASRVEILEQD
;
A
#
# COMPACT_ATOMS: atom_id res chain seq x y z
N ASP A 1 -16.81 -6.96 -20.13
CA ASP A 1 -17.20 -6.05 -21.22
C ASP A 1 -16.20 -4.88 -21.40
N ALA A 2 -16.48 -3.92 -22.28
CA ALA A 2 -15.58 -2.78 -22.54
C ALA A 2 -15.55 -1.81 -21.34
N GLN A 3 -16.67 -1.64 -20.68
CA GLN A 3 -16.80 -0.76 -19.51
C GLN A 3 -16.04 -1.31 -18.30
N ASP A 4 -16.08 -2.63 -18.06
CA ASP A 4 -15.32 -3.25 -16.99
C ASP A 4 -13.83 -3.14 -17.25
N ARG A 5 -13.37 -3.38 -18.48
CA ARG A 5 -11.96 -3.17 -18.84
C ARG A 5 -11.50 -1.73 -18.59
N TRP A 6 -12.36 -0.75 -18.89
CA TRP A 6 -12.07 0.64 -18.61
C TRP A 6 -11.95 0.90 -17.10
N ARG A 7 -12.90 0.41 -16.29
CA ARG A 7 -12.88 0.55 -14.82
C ARG A 7 -11.66 -0.11 -14.20
N ILE A 8 -11.30 -1.33 -14.64
CA ILE A 8 -10.10 -2.03 -14.17
C ILE A 8 -8.85 -1.18 -14.41
N ARG A 9 -8.67 -0.66 -15.63
CA ARG A 9 -7.52 0.18 -15.98
C ARG A 9 -7.51 1.48 -15.20
N TRP A 10 -8.68 2.08 -15.00
CA TRP A 10 -8.82 3.32 -14.24
C TRP A 10 -8.38 3.11 -12.77
N TRP A 11 -8.90 2.08 -12.12
CA TRP A 11 -8.52 1.76 -10.74
C TRP A 11 -7.04 1.40 -10.61
N MET A 12 -6.49 0.58 -11.49
CA MET A 12 -5.05 0.30 -11.49
C MET A 12 -4.24 1.58 -11.60
N LYS A 13 -4.60 2.47 -12.53
CA LYS A 13 -3.90 3.74 -12.71
C LYS A 13 -4.05 4.68 -11.51
N PHE A 14 -5.23 4.71 -10.90
CA PHE A 14 -5.46 5.47 -9.67
C PHE A 14 -4.59 4.94 -8.51
N MET A 15 -4.52 3.63 -8.33
CA MET A 15 -3.63 3.01 -7.35
C MET A 15 -2.16 3.41 -7.58
N ASP A 16 -1.67 3.26 -8.81
CA ASP A 16 -0.27 3.49 -9.14
C ASP A 16 0.15 4.96 -9.07
N GLN A 17 -0.73 5.88 -9.47
CA GLN A 17 -0.38 7.30 -9.62
C GLN A 17 -0.83 8.17 -8.46
N TRP A 18 -1.83 7.75 -7.70
CA TRP A 18 -2.37 8.52 -6.58
C TRP A 18 -2.01 7.91 -5.23
N LEU A 19 -2.37 6.65 -5.00
CA LEU A 19 -2.21 6.02 -3.70
C LEU A 19 -0.79 5.51 -3.44
N ALA A 20 -0.17 4.83 -4.39
CA ALA A 20 1.14 4.23 -4.19
C ALA A 20 2.22 5.25 -3.81
N PRO A 21 2.35 6.43 -4.46
CA PRO A 21 3.30 7.46 -4.03
C PRO A 21 3.05 7.95 -2.61
N SER A 22 1.76 8.08 -2.23
CA SER A 22 1.36 8.57 -0.91
C SER A 22 1.67 7.53 0.17
N PHE A 23 1.28 6.28 -0.02
CA PHE A 23 1.65 5.19 0.89
C PHE A 23 3.17 4.96 0.97
N SER A 24 3.87 5.14 -0.14
CA SER A 24 5.32 4.99 -0.19
C SER A 24 6.03 5.93 0.78
N MET A 25 5.60 7.19 0.92
CA MET A 25 6.21 8.14 1.86
C MET A 25 6.06 7.66 3.31
N PHE A 26 4.87 7.23 3.71
CA PHE A 26 4.63 6.65 5.03
C PHE A 26 5.43 5.36 5.24
N GLY A 27 5.43 4.48 4.24
CA GLY A 27 6.18 3.23 4.27
C GLY A 27 7.67 3.46 4.48
N TRP A 28 8.29 4.37 3.75
CA TRP A 28 9.70 4.71 3.90
C TRP A 28 9.99 5.36 5.25
N LYS A 29 9.22 6.34 5.66
CA LYS A 29 9.46 7.07 6.91
C LYS A 29 9.37 6.18 8.15
N TYR A 30 8.36 5.31 8.21
CA TYR A 30 8.05 4.59 9.45
C TYR A 30 8.47 3.11 9.46
N PHE A 31 8.73 2.51 8.30
CA PHE A 31 8.99 1.07 8.21
C PHE A 31 10.25 0.74 7.41
N VAL A 32 10.32 1.11 6.15
CA VAL A 32 11.36 0.62 5.23
C VAL A 32 12.70 1.28 5.55
N GLY A 33 12.75 2.59 5.74
CA GLY A 33 13.95 3.33 6.06
C GLY A 33 14.59 2.87 7.39
N PRO A 34 13.85 2.87 8.52
CA PRO A 34 14.36 2.35 9.79
C PRO A 34 14.85 0.90 9.71
N ASN A 35 14.11 0.01 9.03
CA ASN A 35 14.52 -1.38 8.87
C ASN A 35 15.77 -1.52 7.99
N ALA A 36 15.90 -0.73 6.94
CA ALA A 36 17.08 -0.73 6.10
C ALA A 36 18.32 -0.28 6.88
N LEU A 37 18.18 0.79 7.67
CA LEU A 37 19.24 1.29 8.54
C LEU A 37 19.67 0.27 9.59
N ALA A 38 18.71 -0.39 10.23
CA ALA A 38 18.99 -1.42 11.23
C ALA A 38 19.67 -2.66 10.62
N SER A 39 19.25 -3.06 9.42
CA SER A 39 19.75 -4.30 8.79
C SER A 39 21.09 -4.13 8.09
N HIS A 40 21.37 -2.98 7.52
CA HIS A 40 22.55 -2.76 6.66
C HIS A 40 23.58 -1.78 7.23
N GLY A 41 23.16 -0.88 8.13
CA GLY A 41 23.98 0.20 8.63
C GLY A 41 24.12 1.36 7.65
N LYS A 42 24.40 2.54 8.20
CA LYS A 42 24.47 3.80 7.44
C LYS A 42 25.56 3.76 6.35
N GLU A 43 26.74 3.26 6.70
CA GLU A 43 27.91 3.27 5.78
C GLU A 43 27.64 2.46 4.50
N LYS A 44 27.10 1.25 4.62
CA LYS A 44 26.79 0.41 3.46
C LYS A 44 25.68 1.00 2.60
N LEU A 45 24.69 1.65 3.23
CA LEU A 45 23.61 2.31 2.50
C LEU A 45 24.14 3.53 1.73
N GLU A 46 24.99 4.36 2.34
CA GLU A 46 25.61 5.49 1.63
C GLU A 46 26.52 5.03 0.49
N GLU A 47 27.29 3.95 0.69
CA GLU A 47 28.09 3.36 -0.38
C GLU A 47 27.21 2.90 -1.56
N ALA A 48 26.09 2.22 -1.27
CA ALA A 48 25.14 1.77 -2.28
C ALA A 48 24.47 2.96 -3.01
N ILE A 49 24.08 4.00 -2.27
CA ILE A 49 23.50 5.21 -2.85
C ILE A 49 24.50 5.92 -3.77
N ASN A 50 25.77 6.04 -3.36
CA ASN A 50 26.79 6.70 -4.14
C ASN A 50 27.12 5.98 -5.47
N ARG A 51 26.79 4.69 -5.59
CA ARG A 51 26.91 3.93 -6.83
C ARG A 51 25.79 4.23 -7.84
N ILE A 52 24.72 4.92 -7.43
CA ILE A 52 23.62 5.30 -8.33
C ILE A 52 24.13 6.41 -9.27
N PRO A 53 24.05 6.22 -10.61
CA PRO A 53 24.64 7.17 -11.54
C PRO A 53 24.01 8.56 -11.55
N LEU A 54 22.71 8.67 -11.19
CA LEU A 54 21.94 9.93 -11.25
C LEU A 54 21.92 10.62 -9.89
N PRO A 55 22.49 11.84 -9.76
CA PRO A 55 22.52 12.58 -8.49
C PRO A 55 21.14 12.84 -7.89
N GLU A 56 20.14 13.12 -8.71
CA GLU A 56 18.76 13.35 -8.26
C GLU A 56 18.17 12.08 -7.59
N ARG A 57 18.52 10.92 -8.10
CA ARG A 57 18.11 9.64 -7.48
C ARG A 57 18.86 9.38 -6.18
N GLN A 58 20.12 9.76 -6.07
CA GLN A 58 20.85 9.67 -4.81
C GLN A 58 20.18 10.53 -3.73
N VAL A 59 19.78 11.75 -4.06
CA VAL A 59 19.04 12.65 -3.16
C VAL A 59 17.71 12.03 -2.75
N ALA A 60 16.95 11.49 -3.70
CA ALA A 60 15.66 10.86 -3.43
C ALA A 60 15.80 9.62 -2.52
N TRP A 61 16.82 8.79 -2.74
CA TRP A 61 17.09 7.62 -1.91
C TRP A 61 17.49 8.00 -0.49
N ARG A 62 18.35 9.03 -0.31
CA ARG A 62 18.69 9.55 1.02
C ARG A 62 17.46 10.06 1.73
N LYS A 63 16.63 10.85 1.03
CA LYS A 63 15.37 11.37 1.58
C LYS A 63 14.48 10.24 2.07
N ALA A 64 14.31 9.18 1.29
CA ALA A 64 13.49 8.03 1.62
C ALA A 64 14.06 7.24 2.82
N ILE A 65 15.33 6.83 2.75
CA ILE A 65 15.96 5.98 3.77
C ILE A 65 16.05 6.68 5.12
N TYR A 66 16.37 7.98 5.13
CA TYR A 66 16.50 8.76 6.37
C TYR A 66 15.20 9.44 6.81
N GLY A 67 14.10 9.22 6.08
CA GLY A 67 12.77 9.77 6.43
C GLY A 67 12.71 11.29 6.39
N LEU A 68 13.49 11.94 5.52
CA LEU A 68 13.64 13.41 5.41
C LEU A 68 12.46 14.05 4.66
N PHE A 69 11.24 13.65 4.99
CA PHE A 69 10.02 14.24 4.45
C PHE A 69 9.57 15.40 5.34
N SER A 70 9.20 16.53 4.73
CA SER A 70 8.65 17.67 5.47
C SER A 70 7.27 17.35 6.06
N GLU A 71 6.86 18.16 7.03
CA GLU A 71 5.50 18.04 7.61
C GLU A 71 4.43 18.28 6.56
N GLU A 72 4.63 19.22 5.64
CA GLU A 72 3.72 19.50 4.53
C GLU A 72 3.59 18.31 3.57
N GLU A 73 4.71 17.67 3.20
CA GLU A 73 4.71 16.48 2.36
C GLU A 73 3.96 15.33 3.03
N MET A 74 4.17 15.13 4.32
CA MET A 74 3.47 14.09 5.08
C MET A 74 1.98 14.39 5.23
N ALA A 75 1.62 15.65 5.48
CA ALA A 75 0.22 16.08 5.57
C ALA A 75 -0.51 15.90 4.23
N GLU A 76 0.10 16.33 3.12
CA GLU A 76 -0.47 16.13 1.78
C GLU A 76 -0.60 14.65 1.43
N SER A 77 0.41 13.84 1.78
CA SER A 77 0.36 12.39 1.61
C SER A 77 -0.82 11.78 2.39
N GLY A 78 -0.99 12.16 3.66
CA GLY A 78 -2.12 11.73 4.50
C GLY A 78 -3.48 12.15 3.92
N ARG A 79 -3.60 13.38 3.46
CA ARG A 79 -4.81 13.88 2.78
C ARG A 79 -5.15 13.04 1.53
N ARG A 80 -4.16 12.74 0.70
CA ARG A 80 -4.33 11.91 -0.50
C ARG A 80 -4.76 10.49 -0.17
N ILE A 81 -4.19 9.89 0.87
CA ILE A 81 -4.61 8.58 1.38
C ILE A 81 -6.07 8.64 1.81
N GLY A 82 -6.46 9.65 2.60
CA GLY A 82 -7.84 9.83 3.04
C GLY A 82 -8.84 9.91 1.89
N VAL A 83 -8.53 10.71 0.86
CA VAL A 83 -9.36 10.79 -0.36
C VAL A 83 -9.47 9.42 -1.06
N GLY A 84 -8.34 8.72 -1.20
CA GLY A 84 -8.33 7.41 -1.83
C GLY A 84 -9.12 6.35 -1.06
N VAL A 85 -9.02 6.37 0.27
CA VAL A 85 -9.80 5.49 1.15
C VAL A 85 -11.30 5.74 1.00
N GLN A 86 -11.74 7.00 1.00
CA GLN A 86 -13.15 7.35 0.77
C GLN A 86 -13.66 6.87 -0.59
N MET A 87 -12.86 7.01 -1.64
CA MET A 87 -13.23 6.54 -2.98
C MET A 87 -13.34 5.01 -3.04
N LEU A 88 -12.40 4.30 -2.41
CA LEU A 88 -12.42 2.84 -2.30
C LEU A 88 -13.66 2.36 -1.53
N GLU A 89 -13.91 2.93 -0.36
CA GLU A 89 -15.04 2.57 0.49
C GLU A 89 -16.37 2.79 -0.24
N ALA A 90 -16.53 3.94 -0.91
CA ALA A 90 -17.73 4.26 -1.66
C ALA A 90 -17.95 3.32 -2.87
N GLU A 91 -16.88 2.89 -3.54
CA GLU A 91 -17.01 1.96 -4.67
C GLU A 91 -17.31 0.53 -4.21
N LEU A 92 -16.61 0.06 -3.17
CA LEU A 92 -16.83 -1.25 -2.57
C LEU A 92 -18.18 -1.37 -1.83
N GLY A 93 -18.79 -0.25 -1.47
CA GLY A 93 -20.16 -0.21 -0.99
C GLY A 93 -21.23 -0.49 -2.06
N LYS A 94 -20.88 -0.35 -3.36
CA LYS A 94 -21.79 -0.62 -4.49
C LYS A 94 -21.66 -2.03 -5.05
N ARG A 95 -20.55 -2.71 -4.80
CA ARG A 95 -20.25 -4.03 -5.36
C ARG A 95 -19.22 -4.80 -4.54
N GLU A 96 -19.11 -6.08 -4.82
CA GLU A 96 -18.19 -6.97 -4.09
C GLU A 96 -16.72 -6.66 -4.42
N TRP A 97 -16.39 -6.43 -5.71
CA TRP A 97 -15.05 -6.22 -6.23
C TRP A 97 -14.88 -4.79 -6.78
N LEU A 98 -13.65 -4.32 -6.86
CA LEU A 98 -13.34 -2.91 -7.09
C LEU A 98 -13.82 -2.35 -8.45
N ALA A 99 -13.79 -3.16 -9.50
CA ALA A 99 -14.05 -2.67 -10.85
C ALA A 99 -15.28 -3.30 -11.54
N SER A 100 -15.72 -4.45 -11.09
CA SER A 100 -16.83 -5.20 -11.67
C SER A 100 -17.45 -6.15 -10.64
N ASP A 101 -18.40 -6.97 -11.06
CA ASP A 101 -18.95 -8.04 -10.22
C ASP A 101 -18.04 -9.28 -10.14
N GLN A 102 -16.85 -9.20 -10.74
CA GLN A 102 -15.86 -10.27 -10.74
C GLN A 102 -14.50 -9.75 -10.25
N TYR A 103 -13.80 -10.62 -9.52
CA TYR A 103 -12.42 -10.39 -9.10
C TYR A 103 -11.51 -10.12 -10.30
N SER A 104 -10.70 -9.09 -10.21
CA SER A 104 -9.90 -8.57 -11.33
C SER A 104 -8.51 -8.12 -10.93
N LEU A 105 -7.71 -7.68 -11.91
CA LEU A 105 -6.40 -7.08 -11.65
C LEU A 105 -6.47 -5.78 -10.82
N ALA A 106 -7.61 -5.08 -10.83
CA ALA A 106 -7.80 -3.91 -9.97
C ALA A 106 -7.78 -4.31 -8.49
N ASP A 107 -8.38 -5.46 -8.16
CA ASP A 107 -8.40 -5.99 -6.78
C ASP A 107 -7.02 -6.48 -6.35
N VAL A 108 -6.28 -7.15 -7.25
CA VAL A 108 -4.89 -7.58 -6.97
C VAL A 108 -4.00 -6.38 -6.68
N ASN A 109 -4.05 -5.34 -7.53
CA ASN A 109 -3.24 -4.15 -7.38
C ASN A 109 -3.63 -3.34 -6.13
N GLY A 110 -4.93 -3.15 -5.94
CA GLY A 110 -5.47 -2.45 -4.76
C GLY A 110 -5.12 -3.15 -3.45
N PHE A 111 -5.26 -4.46 -3.39
CA PHE A 111 -4.92 -5.24 -2.21
C PHE A 111 -3.45 -5.10 -1.82
N ASN A 112 -2.54 -5.12 -2.79
CA ASN A 112 -1.11 -4.96 -2.53
C ASN A 112 -0.77 -3.64 -1.81
N LEU A 113 -1.52 -2.58 -2.05
CA LEU A 113 -1.35 -1.29 -1.38
C LEU A 113 -2.12 -1.21 -0.06
N ALA A 114 -3.30 -1.81 0.01
CA ALA A 114 -4.26 -1.60 1.08
C ALA A 114 -4.16 -2.61 2.25
N TYR A 115 -3.59 -3.81 2.04
CA TYR A 115 -3.60 -4.88 3.05
C TYR A 115 -2.97 -4.49 4.40
N ALA A 116 -2.01 -3.55 4.40
CA ALA A 116 -1.35 -3.08 5.61
C ALA A 116 -2.04 -1.85 6.24
N MET A 117 -3.09 -1.31 5.61
CA MET A 117 -3.79 -0.12 6.12
C MET A 117 -4.39 -0.31 7.52
N PRO A 118 -5.04 -1.44 7.85
CA PRO A 118 -5.60 -1.63 9.20
C PRO A 118 -4.55 -1.53 10.32
N LEU A 119 -3.29 -1.82 10.02
CA LEU A 119 -2.18 -1.70 10.98
C LEU A 119 -1.48 -0.35 10.91
N SER A 120 -1.28 0.19 9.72
CA SER A 120 -0.51 1.43 9.52
C SER A 120 -1.34 2.70 9.65
N GLN A 121 -2.65 2.60 9.39
CA GLN A 121 -3.62 3.69 9.38
C GLN A 121 -4.95 3.23 10.03
N PRO A 122 -4.92 2.74 11.29
CA PRO A 122 -6.12 2.14 11.91
C PRO A 122 -7.29 3.12 12.06
N HIS A 123 -7.03 4.41 12.09
CA HIS A 123 -8.06 5.45 12.13
C HIS A 123 -8.77 5.65 10.79
N LEU A 124 -8.18 5.19 9.68
CA LEU A 124 -8.75 5.24 8.32
C LEU A 124 -9.25 3.87 7.83
N SER A 125 -8.79 2.78 8.43
CA SER A 125 -9.12 1.44 7.95
C SER A 125 -9.40 0.49 9.12
N ASN A 126 -10.68 0.36 9.44
CA ASN A 126 -11.23 -0.54 10.44
C ASN A 126 -12.70 -0.85 10.13
N ASP A 127 -13.31 -1.77 10.87
CA ASP A 127 -14.68 -2.23 10.62
C ASP A 127 -15.77 -1.17 10.89
N GLU A 128 -15.48 -0.14 11.67
CA GLU A 128 -16.43 0.96 11.95
C GLU A 128 -16.41 2.02 10.86
N VAL A 129 -15.20 2.37 10.38
CA VAL A 129 -15.00 3.51 9.46
C VAL A 129 -15.06 3.08 7.99
N THR A 130 -14.53 1.90 7.68
CA THR A 130 -14.43 1.40 6.30
C THR A 130 -14.79 -0.09 6.20
N PRO A 131 -16.03 -0.47 6.57
CA PRO A 131 -16.46 -1.86 6.60
C PRO A 131 -16.38 -2.56 5.23
N ASN A 132 -16.61 -1.83 4.12
CA ASN A 132 -16.54 -2.41 2.78
C ASN A 132 -15.10 -2.71 2.36
N ILE A 133 -14.15 -1.84 2.70
CA ILE A 133 -12.72 -2.10 2.51
C ILE A 133 -12.30 -3.32 3.34
N MET A 134 -12.68 -3.39 4.61
CA MET A 134 -12.33 -4.51 5.48
C MET A 134 -12.90 -5.84 4.96
N ARG A 135 -14.16 -5.85 4.55
CA ARG A 135 -14.80 -7.00 3.88
C ARG A 135 -14.00 -7.43 2.64
N TRP A 136 -13.66 -6.48 1.77
CA TRP A 136 -12.93 -6.73 0.53
C TRP A 136 -11.51 -7.26 0.79
N LEU A 137 -10.77 -6.67 1.75
CA LEU A 137 -9.45 -7.16 2.15
C LEU A 137 -9.50 -8.60 2.64
N ARG A 138 -10.47 -8.94 3.52
CA ARG A 138 -10.68 -10.30 4.01
C ARG A 138 -11.04 -11.27 2.88
N ALA A 139 -11.92 -10.85 1.97
CA ALA A 139 -12.31 -11.68 0.83
C ALA A 139 -11.11 -12.04 -0.07
N ILE A 140 -10.21 -11.09 -0.34
CA ILE A 140 -8.99 -11.35 -1.12
C ILE A 140 -8.00 -12.20 -0.32
N TYR A 141 -7.81 -11.89 0.96
CA TYR A 141 -6.87 -12.62 1.81
C TYR A 141 -7.23 -14.11 1.93
N ARG A 142 -8.53 -14.42 2.02
CA ARG A 142 -9.03 -15.80 2.11
C ARG A 142 -8.90 -16.61 0.81
N ARG A 143 -8.57 -15.98 -0.32
CA ARG A 143 -8.36 -16.70 -1.59
C ARG A 143 -7.16 -17.65 -1.48
N PRO A 144 -7.29 -18.92 -1.95
CA PRO A 144 -6.20 -19.89 -1.88
C PRO A 144 -4.89 -19.38 -2.48
N ALA A 145 -4.96 -18.71 -3.65
CA ALA A 145 -3.80 -18.15 -4.31
C ALA A 145 -3.09 -17.07 -3.47
N THR A 146 -3.85 -16.21 -2.77
CA THR A 146 -3.28 -15.21 -1.88
C THR A 146 -2.55 -15.86 -0.71
N ARG A 147 -3.17 -16.86 -0.08
CA ARG A 147 -2.55 -17.61 1.02
C ARG A 147 -1.26 -18.32 0.61
N GLU A 148 -1.24 -18.90 -0.58
CA GLU A 148 -0.01 -19.52 -1.12
C GLU A 148 1.08 -18.47 -1.36
N CYS A 149 0.75 -17.29 -1.92
CA CYS A 149 1.71 -16.20 -2.09
C CYS A 149 2.35 -15.77 -0.76
N TRP A 150 1.57 -15.67 0.33
CA TRP A 150 2.09 -15.30 1.64
C TRP A 150 3.10 -16.30 2.22
N LYS A 151 2.93 -17.59 1.94
CA LYS A 151 3.89 -18.63 2.36
C LYS A 151 5.26 -18.50 1.68
N LEU A 152 5.32 -17.86 0.51
CA LEU A 152 6.55 -17.60 -0.22
C LEU A 152 7.30 -16.37 0.31
N GLY A 153 6.68 -15.56 1.13
CA GLY A 153 7.27 -14.37 1.73
C GLY A 153 8.35 -14.70 2.77
N ARG A 154 9.49 -14.00 2.70
CA ARG A 154 10.65 -14.25 3.57
C ARG A 154 10.62 -13.52 4.92
N THR A 155 9.61 -12.75 5.24
CA THR A 155 9.68 -11.84 6.39
C THR A 155 8.37 -11.66 7.14
N ALA A 156 8.48 -11.05 8.31
CA ALA A 156 7.46 -10.62 9.26
C ALA A 156 6.22 -9.90 8.69
N MET A 157 6.07 -9.82 7.39
CA MET A 157 4.83 -9.35 6.76
C MET A 157 3.67 -10.31 7.01
N ALA A 158 3.94 -11.60 7.24
CA ALA A 158 2.91 -12.60 7.57
C ALA A 158 2.12 -12.23 8.83
N SER A 159 2.79 -11.75 9.89
CA SER A 159 2.14 -11.35 11.14
C SER A 159 1.22 -10.12 11.01
N ARG A 160 1.41 -9.32 9.95
CA ARG A 160 0.57 -8.14 9.69
C ARG A 160 -0.77 -8.47 9.03
N VAL A 161 -0.93 -9.70 8.61
CA VAL A 161 -2.12 -10.16 7.90
C VAL A 161 -3.11 -10.87 8.83
N GLU A 162 -2.69 -11.22 10.03
CA GLU A 162 -3.54 -11.88 11.05
C GLU A 162 -4.83 -11.09 11.35
N ILE A 163 -4.79 -9.76 11.27
CA ILE A 163 -5.97 -8.91 11.43
C ILE A 163 -7.05 -9.18 10.35
N LEU A 164 -6.66 -9.73 9.20
CA LEU A 164 -7.57 -10.11 8.11
C LEU A 164 -8.11 -11.54 8.23
N GLU A 165 -7.61 -12.32 9.20
CA GLU A 165 -8.12 -13.66 9.52
C GLU A 165 -9.32 -13.61 10.47
N GLN A 166 -9.45 -12.52 11.21
CA GLN A 166 -10.56 -12.33 12.16
C GLN A 166 -11.87 -12.10 11.38
N ASP A 167 -12.95 -12.74 11.85
CA ASP A 167 -14.29 -12.58 11.29
C ASP A 167 -14.93 -11.26 11.68
#